data_a4e81cf579da7ec7d0c87680ba583f32
#
_entry.id   a4e81cf579da7ec7d0c87680ba583f32
#
_cell.length_a   1.000
_cell.length_b   1.000
_cell.length_c   1.000
_cell.angle_alpha   90.00
_cell.angle_beta   90.00
_cell.angle_gamma   90.00
#
_symmetry.space_group_name_H-M   'P 1'
#
loop_
_entity.id
_entity.type
_entity.pdbx_description
1 polymer ?
#
loop_
_entity_poly.entity_id
_entity_poly.type
_entity_poly.pdbx_seq_one_letter_code
_entity_poly.pdbx_strand_id
1 'polypeptide(L)'
;MTNIASRLRTEEHSDEWFKERLDYMNEFITEERKEVLQRTVSQRTHYMRIMTENMFHPQNASAIMRHCEAFGIQQIHTVEDRCKFDPSVNIVRGTHKWVDVEHHENTAEALAALKAEGYRIVATTPHRCSATPESFDVTKGKFALVFGTEHAGILD
;
A
#
# COMPACT_ATOMS: atom_id res chain seq x y z
N MET A 1 -17.44 8.03 9.03
CA MET A 1 -16.74 7.84 10.32
C MET A 1 -15.25 7.86 10.02
N THR A 2 -14.55 8.92 10.42
CA THR A 2 -13.11 9.06 10.19
C THR A 2 -12.39 7.98 10.98
N ASN A 3 -11.66 7.11 10.30
CA ASN A 3 -10.92 6.03 10.92
C ASN A 3 -9.90 6.61 11.92
N ILE A 4 -9.93 6.15 13.17
CA ILE A 4 -8.99 6.57 14.23
C ILE A 4 -7.53 6.38 13.76
N ALA A 5 -7.25 5.31 13.01
CA ALA A 5 -5.93 5.06 12.46
C ALA A 5 -5.49 6.12 11.43
N SER A 6 -6.40 6.72 10.66
CA SER A 6 -6.05 7.81 9.75
C SER A 6 -5.76 9.13 10.50
N ARG A 7 -6.41 9.37 11.64
CA ARG A 7 -6.13 10.53 12.48
C ARG A 7 -4.75 10.46 13.15
N LEU A 8 -4.38 9.28 13.65
CA LEU A 8 -3.08 9.07 14.27
C LEU A 8 -1.90 9.19 13.30
N ARG A 9 -2.15 9.06 11.98
CA ARG A 9 -1.13 9.20 10.92
C ARG A 9 -0.93 10.65 10.48
N THR A 10 -1.89 11.52 10.72
CA THR A 10 -1.83 12.94 10.32
C THR A 10 -1.28 13.86 11.42
N GLU A 11 -1.18 13.36 12.65
CA GLU A 11 -0.59 14.08 13.76
C GLU A 11 0.86 13.60 13.94
N GLU A 12 1.83 14.51 13.90
CA GLU A 12 3.22 14.21 14.24
C GLU A 12 3.33 13.97 15.74
N HIS A 13 3.57 12.73 16.11
CA HIS A 13 3.84 12.32 17.47
C HIS A 13 5.28 11.82 17.62
N SER A 14 5.89 12.04 18.79
CA SER A 14 7.22 11.50 19.08
C SER A 14 7.22 9.98 19.24
N ASP A 15 8.38 9.35 19.06
CA ASP A 15 8.55 7.92 19.30
C ASP A 15 8.20 7.53 20.74
N GLU A 16 8.49 8.43 21.72
CA GLU A 16 8.10 8.23 23.12
C GLU A 16 6.59 8.19 23.28
N TRP A 17 5.85 9.06 22.59
CA TRP A 17 4.39 9.05 22.61
C TRP A 17 3.80 7.74 22.10
N PHE A 18 4.35 7.21 20.97
CA PHE A 18 3.94 5.92 20.43
C PHE A 18 4.27 4.77 21.40
N LYS A 19 5.47 4.81 21.99
CA LYS A 19 5.93 3.79 22.93
C LYS A 19 5.04 3.71 24.17
N GLU A 20 4.75 4.83 24.84
CA GLU A 20 3.86 4.85 25.99
C GLU A 20 2.50 4.24 25.70
N ARG A 21 1.92 4.53 24.53
CA ARG A 21 0.62 3.98 24.13
C ARG A 21 0.68 2.50 23.80
N LEU A 22 1.75 2.08 23.16
CA LEU A 22 1.98 0.67 22.88
C LEU A 22 2.15 -0.13 24.17
N ASP A 23 2.93 0.39 25.12
CA ASP A 23 3.15 -0.24 26.42
C ASP A 23 1.83 -0.35 27.17
N TYR A 24 1.03 0.71 27.23
CA TYR A 24 -0.31 0.70 27.83
C TYR A 24 -1.24 -0.32 27.14
N MET A 25 -1.31 -0.34 25.82
CA MET A 25 -2.16 -1.27 25.08
C MET A 25 -1.71 -2.74 25.27
N ASN A 26 -0.43 -2.97 25.47
CA ASN A 26 0.13 -4.29 25.73
C ASN A 26 -0.31 -4.91 27.05
N GLU A 27 -0.80 -4.12 28.00
CA GLU A 27 -1.37 -4.63 29.26
C GLU A 27 -2.71 -5.37 29.06
N PHE A 28 -3.41 -5.10 27.93
CA PHE A 28 -4.75 -5.62 27.65
C PHE A 28 -4.77 -6.79 26.65
N ILE A 29 -3.61 -7.24 26.17
CA ILE A 29 -3.50 -8.34 25.21
C ILE A 29 -2.60 -9.45 25.74
N THR A 30 -2.87 -10.69 25.29
CA THR A 30 -2.06 -11.85 25.70
C THR A 30 -0.66 -11.80 25.04
N GLU A 31 0.32 -12.48 25.64
CA GLU A 31 1.67 -12.60 25.07
C GLU A 31 1.63 -13.23 23.67
N GLU A 32 0.84 -14.27 23.46
CA GLU A 32 0.65 -14.88 22.14
C GLU A 32 0.17 -13.87 21.11
N ARG A 33 -0.73 -12.96 21.50
CA ARG A 33 -1.22 -11.90 20.62
C ARG A 33 -0.15 -10.87 20.30
N LYS A 34 0.68 -10.51 21.27
CA LYS A 34 1.85 -9.62 21.07
C LYS A 34 2.83 -10.23 20.07
N GLU A 35 3.18 -11.50 20.24
CA GLU A 35 4.09 -12.22 19.33
C GLU A 35 3.55 -12.25 17.89
N VAL A 36 2.25 -12.52 17.70
CA VAL A 36 1.61 -12.49 16.39
C VAL A 36 1.72 -11.10 15.75
N LEU A 37 1.41 -10.04 16.51
CA LEU A 37 1.49 -8.66 16.03
C LEU A 37 2.92 -8.27 15.65
N GLN A 38 3.88 -8.55 16.51
CA GLN A 38 5.30 -8.27 16.28
C GLN A 38 5.83 -9.01 15.05
N ARG A 39 5.52 -10.30 14.92
CA ARG A 39 5.89 -11.09 13.75
C ARG A 39 5.27 -10.52 12.47
N THR A 40 3.98 -10.14 12.50
CA THR A 40 3.32 -9.57 11.33
C THR A 40 3.97 -8.25 10.90
N VAL A 41 4.25 -7.36 11.85
CA VAL A 41 4.90 -6.08 11.57
C VAL A 41 6.32 -6.28 11.05
N SER A 42 7.09 -7.20 11.63
CA SER A 42 8.49 -7.47 11.19
C SER A 42 8.60 -8.02 9.76
N GLN A 43 7.52 -8.56 9.22
CA GLN A 43 7.45 -9.06 7.84
C GLN A 43 6.97 -8.01 6.84
N ARG A 44 6.66 -6.78 7.29
CA ARG A 44 6.25 -5.68 6.40
C ARG A 44 7.44 -5.04 5.73
N THR A 45 7.24 -4.56 4.51
CA THR A 45 8.30 -3.94 3.72
C THR A 45 7.84 -2.65 3.05
N HIS A 46 8.77 -1.69 3.00
CA HIS A 46 8.69 -0.48 2.18
C HIS A 46 9.61 -0.54 0.95
N TYR A 47 10.21 -1.69 0.68
CA TYR A 47 11.09 -1.86 -0.48
C TYR A 47 10.32 -1.83 -1.80
N MET A 48 9.10 -2.35 -1.78
CA MET A 48 8.18 -2.36 -2.90
C MET A 48 6.90 -1.62 -2.51
N ARG A 49 6.39 -0.79 -3.41
CA ARG A 49 5.05 -0.18 -3.31
C ARG A 49 4.21 -0.54 -4.51
N ILE A 50 2.92 -0.42 -4.34
CA ILE A 50 1.96 -0.53 -5.43
C ILE A 50 1.37 0.85 -5.70
N MET A 51 1.23 1.19 -6.98
CA MET A 51 0.45 2.34 -7.42
C MET A 51 -0.66 1.83 -8.33
N THR A 52 -1.88 2.32 -8.12
CA THR A 52 -3.03 2.02 -8.97
C THR A 52 -3.56 3.30 -9.60
N GLU A 53 -3.90 3.25 -10.86
CA GLU A 53 -4.49 4.36 -11.57
C GLU A 53 -5.93 4.01 -11.94
N ASN A 54 -6.90 4.75 -11.35
CA ASN A 54 -8.33 4.62 -11.67
C ASN A 54 -8.88 3.19 -11.63
N MET A 55 -8.73 2.52 -10.49
CA MET A 55 -9.22 1.15 -10.32
C MET A 55 -10.75 1.12 -10.20
N PHE A 56 -11.45 0.83 -11.31
CA PHE A 56 -12.91 0.89 -11.38
C PHE A 56 -13.62 -0.23 -10.63
N HIS A 57 -13.04 -1.42 -10.59
CA HIS A 57 -13.70 -2.58 -10.01
C HIS A 57 -13.30 -2.80 -8.55
N PRO A 58 -14.25 -2.76 -7.58
CA PRO A 58 -13.97 -3.03 -6.18
C PRO A 58 -13.30 -4.38 -5.92
N GLN A 59 -13.57 -5.38 -6.78
CA GLN A 59 -12.93 -6.69 -6.70
C GLN A 59 -11.42 -6.61 -6.96
N ASN A 60 -10.99 -5.81 -7.95
CA ASN A 60 -9.57 -5.65 -8.29
C ASN A 60 -8.84 -4.83 -7.22
N ALA A 61 -9.47 -3.74 -6.73
CA ALA A 61 -8.97 -2.99 -5.58
C ALA A 61 -8.80 -3.90 -4.34
N SER A 62 -9.76 -4.77 -4.08
CA SER A 62 -9.72 -5.74 -2.99
C SER A 62 -8.63 -6.79 -3.18
N ALA A 63 -8.46 -7.29 -4.41
CA ALA A 63 -7.43 -8.28 -4.73
C ALA A 63 -6.02 -7.69 -4.53
N ILE A 64 -5.77 -6.47 -5.02
CA ILE A 64 -4.50 -5.76 -4.81
C ILE A 64 -4.22 -5.58 -3.32
N MET A 65 -5.19 -5.10 -2.55
CA MET A 65 -5.04 -4.92 -1.10
C MET A 65 -4.70 -6.23 -0.38
N ARG A 66 -5.36 -7.33 -0.75
CA ARG A 66 -5.07 -8.66 -0.18
C ARG A 66 -3.69 -9.17 -0.57
N HIS A 67 -3.25 -8.94 -1.82
CA HIS A 67 -1.89 -9.29 -2.23
C HIS A 67 -0.85 -8.47 -1.48
N CYS A 68 -1.06 -7.16 -1.31
CA CYS A 68 -0.16 -6.32 -0.53
C CYS A 68 -0.02 -6.83 0.91
N GLU A 69 -1.13 -7.18 1.55
CA GLU A 69 -1.10 -7.76 2.89
C GLU A 69 -0.37 -9.10 2.91
N ALA A 70 -0.69 -10.03 2.00
CA ALA A 70 -0.11 -11.37 1.96
C ALA A 70 1.41 -11.37 1.69
N PHE A 71 1.91 -10.41 0.89
CA PHE A 71 3.34 -10.26 0.60
C PHE A 71 4.06 -9.24 1.48
N GLY A 72 3.40 -8.72 2.50
CA GLY A 72 3.98 -7.75 3.43
C GLY A 72 4.23 -6.36 2.84
N ILE A 73 3.64 -6.02 1.70
CA ILE A 73 3.74 -4.68 1.11
C ILE A 73 2.93 -3.71 1.96
N GLN A 74 3.58 -2.69 2.51
CA GLN A 74 2.95 -1.81 3.50
C GLN A 74 2.06 -0.75 2.87
N GLN A 75 2.37 -0.26 1.67
CA GLN A 75 1.72 0.94 1.14
C GLN A 75 1.25 0.79 -0.30
N ILE A 76 0.03 1.29 -0.54
CA ILE A 76 -0.59 1.45 -1.85
C ILE A 76 -0.77 2.95 -2.09
N HIS A 77 -0.34 3.45 -3.26
CA HIS A 77 -0.69 4.77 -3.77
C HIS A 77 -1.83 4.61 -4.77
N THR A 78 -2.88 5.40 -4.67
CA THR A 78 -4.01 5.33 -5.60
C THR A 78 -4.31 6.69 -6.22
N VAL A 79 -4.46 6.71 -7.54
CA VAL A 79 -4.91 7.88 -8.28
C VAL A 79 -6.41 7.76 -8.50
N GLU A 80 -7.14 8.80 -8.11
CA GLU A 80 -8.60 8.81 -8.03
C GLU A 80 -9.23 9.96 -8.83
N ASP A 81 -8.68 10.28 -9.99
CA ASP A 81 -9.20 11.37 -10.84
C ASP A 81 -10.53 11.03 -11.52
N ARG A 82 -10.82 9.75 -11.76
CA ARG A 82 -12.04 9.26 -12.42
C ARG A 82 -12.89 8.36 -11.56
N CYS A 83 -12.31 7.63 -10.64
CA CYS A 83 -13.04 6.75 -9.72
C CYS A 83 -12.29 6.59 -8.40
N LYS A 84 -13.04 6.30 -7.34
CA LYS A 84 -12.47 6.06 -6.01
C LYS A 84 -11.92 4.64 -5.90
N PHE A 85 -10.84 4.50 -5.17
CA PHE A 85 -10.33 3.21 -4.73
C PHE A 85 -11.20 2.70 -3.56
N ASP A 86 -12.18 1.88 -3.88
CA ASP A 86 -13.19 1.40 -2.92
C ASP A 86 -13.19 -0.13 -2.83
N PRO A 87 -12.23 -0.72 -2.07
CA PRO A 87 -12.20 -2.16 -1.89
C PRO A 87 -13.40 -2.66 -1.10
N SER A 88 -14.01 -3.75 -1.55
CA SER A 88 -15.14 -4.39 -0.89
C SER A 88 -14.76 -4.97 0.47
N VAL A 89 -15.43 -4.51 1.53
CA VAL A 89 -15.21 -4.99 2.92
C VAL A 89 -15.37 -6.52 3.03
N ASN A 90 -16.32 -7.09 2.28
CA ASN A 90 -16.57 -8.53 2.27
C ASN A 90 -15.43 -9.34 1.65
N ILE A 91 -14.67 -8.75 0.74
CA ILE A 91 -13.54 -9.40 0.08
C ILE A 91 -12.25 -9.20 0.89
N VAL A 92 -11.98 -7.98 1.34
CA VAL A 92 -10.74 -7.67 2.07
C VAL A 92 -10.66 -8.29 3.47
N ARG A 93 -11.80 -8.58 4.10
CA ARG A 93 -11.88 -9.31 5.39
C ARG A 93 -10.92 -8.80 6.47
N GLY A 94 -10.71 -7.49 6.53
CA GLY A 94 -9.85 -6.86 7.53
C GLY A 94 -8.40 -6.59 7.11
N THR A 95 -7.95 -7.02 5.92
CA THR A 95 -6.60 -6.73 5.40
C THR A 95 -6.35 -5.23 5.26
N HIS A 96 -7.39 -4.44 5.01
CA HIS A 96 -7.33 -2.97 4.96
C HIS A 96 -6.86 -2.29 6.26
N LYS A 97 -6.77 -3.04 7.36
CA LYS A 97 -6.22 -2.53 8.64
C LYS A 97 -4.70 -2.56 8.69
N TRP A 98 -4.08 -3.35 7.80
CA TRP A 98 -2.64 -3.62 7.79
C TRP A 98 -1.90 -2.93 6.66
N VAL A 99 -2.62 -2.43 5.66
CA VAL A 99 -2.07 -1.79 4.46
C VAL A 99 -2.46 -0.33 4.46
N ASP A 100 -1.49 0.54 4.24
CA ASP A 100 -1.69 1.97 4.14
C ASP A 100 -2.10 2.33 2.72
N VAL A 101 -3.09 3.20 2.58
CA VAL A 101 -3.54 3.71 1.28
C VAL A 101 -3.33 5.22 1.26
N GLU A 102 -2.53 5.68 0.33
CA GLU A 102 -2.29 7.10 0.05
C GLU A 102 -3.03 7.48 -1.23
N HIS A 103 -3.87 8.52 -1.12
CA HIS A 103 -4.74 8.97 -2.20
C HIS A 103 -4.13 10.19 -2.89
N HIS A 104 -4.13 10.17 -4.22
CA HIS A 104 -3.63 11.23 -5.07
C HIS A 104 -4.71 11.70 -6.04
N GLU A 105 -4.75 12.99 -6.33
CA GLU A 105 -5.69 13.55 -7.28
C GLU A 105 -5.33 13.24 -8.73
N ASN A 106 -4.05 13.03 -9.01
CA ASN A 106 -3.58 12.75 -10.37
C ASN A 106 -2.29 11.92 -10.39
N THR A 107 -2.01 11.33 -11.54
CA THR A 107 -0.85 10.47 -11.77
C THR A 107 0.49 11.18 -11.57
N ALA A 108 0.58 12.46 -11.98
CA ALA A 108 1.82 13.22 -11.85
C ALA A 108 2.20 13.44 -10.38
N GLU A 109 1.23 13.74 -9.53
CA GLU A 109 1.42 13.86 -8.08
C GLU A 109 1.91 12.55 -7.45
N ALA A 110 1.23 11.43 -7.73
CA ALA A 110 1.61 10.12 -7.22
C ALA A 110 3.03 9.72 -7.65
N LEU A 111 3.37 9.94 -8.93
CA LEU A 111 4.71 9.66 -9.44
C LEU A 111 5.78 10.56 -8.83
N ALA A 112 5.46 11.84 -8.59
CA ALA A 112 6.37 12.77 -7.94
C ALA A 112 6.67 12.36 -6.50
N ALA A 113 5.64 11.97 -5.73
CA ALA A 113 5.78 11.49 -4.37
C ALA A 113 6.67 10.23 -4.31
N LEU A 114 6.40 9.23 -5.14
CA LEU A 114 7.19 8.00 -5.21
C LEU A 114 8.65 8.26 -5.60
N LYS A 115 8.89 9.12 -6.60
CA LYS A 115 10.25 9.49 -7.02
C LYS A 115 11.01 10.26 -5.95
N ALA A 116 10.35 11.18 -5.22
CA ALA A 116 10.95 11.93 -4.14
C ALA A 116 11.45 11.01 -3.01
N GLU A 117 10.76 9.90 -2.77
CA GLU A 117 11.18 8.87 -1.83
C GLU A 117 12.21 7.86 -2.42
N GLY A 118 12.62 8.03 -3.66
CA GLY A 118 13.65 7.21 -4.30
C GLY A 118 13.16 5.89 -4.89
N TYR A 119 11.87 5.77 -5.20
CA TYR A 119 11.34 4.59 -5.90
C TYR A 119 11.54 4.66 -7.41
N ARG A 120 12.00 3.56 -7.99
CA ARG A 120 11.95 3.34 -9.44
C ARG A 120 10.52 3.03 -9.83
N ILE A 121 10.03 3.66 -10.87
CA ILE A 121 8.67 3.43 -11.38
C ILE A 121 8.70 2.30 -12.41
N VAL A 122 7.86 1.30 -12.22
CA VAL A 122 7.74 0.12 -13.07
C VAL A 122 6.30 0.01 -13.56
N ALA A 123 6.06 0.46 -14.78
CA ALA A 123 4.74 0.37 -15.42
C ALA A 123 4.49 -1.06 -15.90
N THR A 124 3.33 -1.62 -15.52
CA THR A 124 2.90 -2.92 -16.02
C THR A 124 2.15 -2.75 -17.33
N THR A 125 2.61 -3.39 -18.39
CA THR A 125 2.01 -3.28 -19.72
C THR A 125 2.15 -4.58 -20.52
N PRO A 126 1.11 -5.00 -21.25
CA PRO A 126 1.22 -6.15 -22.15
C PRO A 126 1.86 -5.81 -23.51
N HIS A 127 2.05 -4.52 -23.82
CA HIS A 127 2.39 -4.07 -25.20
C HIS A 127 3.86 -3.71 -25.38
N ARG A 128 4.56 -3.31 -24.34
CA ARG A 128 5.97 -2.91 -24.40
C ARG A 128 6.73 -3.62 -23.29
N CYS A 129 7.64 -4.48 -23.69
CA CYS A 129 8.41 -5.26 -22.72
C CYS A 129 9.85 -4.76 -22.68
N SER A 130 10.21 -3.95 -21.69
CA SER A 130 11.60 -3.64 -21.35
C SER A 130 12.21 -4.69 -20.41
N ALA A 131 11.36 -5.38 -19.62
CA ALA A 131 11.75 -6.47 -18.74
C ALA A 131 10.53 -7.40 -18.53
N THR A 132 10.78 -8.69 -18.38
CA THR A 132 9.78 -9.65 -17.89
C THR A 132 9.92 -9.79 -16.36
N PRO A 133 8.93 -10.38 -15.67
CA PRO A 133 9.06 -10.66 -14.23
C PRO A 133 10.34 -11.42 -13.87
N GLU A 134 10.78 -12.35 -14.73
CA GLU A 134 11.99 -13.16 -14.53
C GLU A 134 13.28 -12.37 -14.77
N SER A 135 13.26 -11.38 -15.64
CA SER A 135 14.42 -10.56 -15.98
C SER A 135 14.50 -9.24 -15.21
N PHE A 136 13.44 -8.89 -14.48
CA PHE A 136 13.41 -7.67 -13.69
C PHE A 136 14.34 -7.75 -12.48
N ASP A 137 15.36 -6.89 -12.47
CA ASP A 137 16.34 -6.85 -11.38
C ASP A 137 15.77 -6.11 -10.17
N VAL A 138 15.32 -6.87 -9.18
CA VAL A 138 14.80 -6.36 -7.91
C VAL A 138 15.89 -5.79 -7.00
N THR A 139 17.17 -6.08 -7.24
CA THR A 139 18.28 -5.66 -6.37
C THR A 139 18.73 -4.22 -6.61
N LYS A 140 18.28 -3.60 -7.70
CA LYS A 140 18.63 -2.22 -8.09
C LYS A 140 17.94 -1.11 -7.28
N GLY A 141 17.47 -1.39 -6.08
CA GLY A 141 16.83 -0.43 -5.19
C GLY A 141 15.30 -0.50 -5.20
N LYS A 142 14.70 0.31 -4.34
CA LYS A 142 13.24 0.36 -4.15
C LYS A 142 12.49 0.60 -5.46
N PHE A 143 11.32 0.00 -5.58
CA PHE A 143 10.50 0.17 -6.78
C PHE A 143 9.00 0.20 -6.46
N ALA A 144 8.23 0.85 -7.33
CA ALA A 144 6.78 0.87 -7.30
C ALA A 144 6.24 0.26 -8.59
N LEU A 145 5.39 -0.77 -8.47
CA LEU A 145 4.65 -1.32 -9.61
C LEU A 145 3.39 -0.49 -9.83
N VAL A 146 3.22 -0.03 -11.06
CA VAL A 146 2.07 0.76 -11.48
C VAL A 146 1.11 -0.09 -12.29
N PHE A 147 -0.14 -0.15 -11.84
CA PHE A 147 -1.24 -0.84 -12.49
C PHE A 147 -2.28 0.17 -12.99
N GLY A 148 -2.64 0.08 -14.24
CA GLY A 148 -3.73 0.85 -14.85
C GLY A 148 -5.06 0.10 -14.81
N THR A 149 -6.02 0.61 -15.57
CA THR A 149 -7.34 0.00 -15.74
C THR A 149 -7.28 -1.25 -16.63
N GLU A 150 -8.28 -2.13 -16.53
CA GLU A 150 -8.38 -3.34 -17.34
C GLU A 150 -8.55 -3.06 -18.83
N HIS A 151 -9.19 -1.94 -19.19
CA HIS A 151 -9.50 -1.60 -20.59
C HIS A 151 -8.47 -0.67 -21.22
N ALA A 152 -8.09 0.40 -20.51
CA ALA A 152 -7.20 1.43 -21.06
C ALA A 152 -5.74 1.22 -20.65
N GLY A 153 -5.46 0.35 -19.69
CA GLY A 153 -4.13 0.24 -19.10
C GLY A 153 -3.77 1.46 -18.26
N ILE A 154 -2.50 1.82 -18.26
CA ILE A 154 -1.97 3.06 -17.69
C ILE A 154 -2.17 4.16 -18.73
N LEU A 155 -2.71 5.30 -18.29
CA LEU A 155 -2.90 6.46 -19.17
C LEU A 155 -1.56 7.11 -19.51
N ASP A 156 -1.44 7.64 -20.75
CA ASP A 156 -0.25 8.36 -21.25
C ASP A 156 -0.07 9.71 -20.56
#